data_99ada5c26d6e50ac55e4f95ddfb925ad
#
_entry.id   99ada5c26d6e50ac55e4f95ddfb925ad
#
_cell.length_a   1.000
_cell.length_b   1.000
_cell.length_c   1.000
_cell.angle_alpha   90.00
_cell.angle_beta   90.00
_cell.angle_gamma   90.00
#
_symmetry.space_group_name_H-M   'P 1'
#
loop_
_entity.id
_entity.type
_entity.pdbx_description
1 polymer ?
#
loop_
_entity_poly.entity_id
_entity_poly.type
_entity_poly.pdbx_seq_one_letter_code
_entity_poly.pdbx_strand_id
1 'polypeptide(L)' 'MEPDGEFQPEPQCILQKKVFMLWNRAIEQVKVQWKHFGPDEATWEMADQMRVMCSSIFVD' A
#
# COMPACT_ATOMS: atom_id res chain seq x y z
N MET A 1 -15.39 16.19 15.25
CA MET A 1 -15.13 15.63 15.03
C MET A 1 -14.96 15.06 14.50
N GLU A 2 -14.61 15.01 14.24
CA GLU A 2 -14.34 14.40 13.74
C GLU A 2 -14.33 13.70 13.46
N PRO A 3 -14.03 13.71 13.11
CA PRO A 3 -14.02 12.99 12.61
C PRO A 3 -14.06 12.21 12.77
N ASP A 4 -14.16 12.24 13.24
CA ASP A 4 -14.04 11.52 13.36
C ASP A 4 -14.37 10.56 13.12
N GLY A 5 -14.58 10.50 13.53
CA GLY A 5 -14.99 9.23 13.16
C GLY A 5 -14.54 8.81 11.85
N GLU A 6 -13.77 9.53 11.40
CA GLU A 6 -13.28 9.24 10.19
C GLU A 6 -12.31 8.14 10.25
N PHE A 7 -12.63 7.02 9.69
CA PHE A 7 -11.73 5.88 9.67
C PHE A 7 -10.84 5.99 8.44
N GLN A 8 -9.56 6.08 8.70
CA GLN A 8 -8.61 6.10 7.60
C GLN A 8 -7.78 4.85 7.65
N PRO A 9 -7.80 4.05 6.60
CA PRO A 9 -6.98 2.84 6.60
C PRO A 9 -5.51 3.21 6.64
N GLU A 10 -4.77 2.45 7.43
CA GLU A 10 -3.33 2.65 7.53
C GLU A 10 -2.61 1.40 7.09
N PRO A 11 -1.60 1.53 6.25
CA PRO A 11 -0.85 0.34 5.86
C PRO A 11 0.00 -0.16 7.01
N GLN A 12 0.01 -1.45 7.20
CA GLN A 12 0.79 -2.07 8.24
C GLN A 12 2.13 -2.56 7.71
N CYS A 13 2.12 -3.25 6.60
CA CYS A 13 3.34 -3.76 6.00
C CYS A 13 3.06 -4.16 4.57
N ILE A 14 4.15 -4.45 3.86
CA ILE A 14 4.04 -4.91 2.49
C ILE A 14 4.27 -6.41 2.48
N LEU A 15 3.31 -7.12 1.90
CA LEU A 15 3.36 -8.57 1.86
C LEU A 15 4.11 -9.08 0.63
N GLN A 16 3.91 -8.41 -0.49
CA GLN A 16 4.51 -8.85 -1.74
C GLN A 16 4.79 -7.64 -2.61
N LYS A 17 5.69 -7.82 -3.56
CA LYS A 17 5.98 -6.82 -4.57
C LYS A 17 5.96 -7.48 -5.92
N LYS A 18 5.60 -6.72 -6.93
CA LYS A 18 5.75 -7.18 -8.29
C LYS A 18 6.05 -6.01 -9.20
N VAL A 19 6.77 -6.30 -10.27
CA VAL A 19 7.10 -5.31 -11.27
C VAL A 19 6.72 -5.90 -12.62
N PHE A 20 6.05 -5.14 -13.43
CA PHE A 20 5.74 -5.57 -14.77
C PHE A 20 5.91 -4.41 -15.74
N MET A 21 6.12 -4.76 -16.99
CA MET A 21 6.30 -3.75 -18.01
C MET A 21 4.98 -3.44 -18.67
N LEU A 22 4.70 -2.16 -18.76
CA LEU A 22 3.52 -1.69 -19.48
C LEU A 22 4.01 -0.71 -20.50
N TRP A 23 3.82 -1.04 -21.76
CA TRP A 23 4.39 -0.27 -22.85
C TRP A 23 5.91 -0.32 -22.72
N ASN A 24 6.57 0.78 -22.50
CA ASN A 24 8.00 0.74 -22.30
C ASN A 24 8.40 1.35 -20.97
N ARG A 25 7.58 1.11 -19.95
CA ARG A 25 7.91 1.59 -18.62
C ARG A 25 7.63 0.47 -17.62
N ALA A 26 8.39 0.49 -16.55
CA ALA A 26 8.22 -0.47 -15.47
C ALA A 26 7.20 0.05 -14.48
N ILE A 27 6.26 -0.81 -14.13
CA ILE A 27 5.23 -0.48 -13.15
C ILE A 27 5.46 -1.37 -11.93
N GLU A 28 5.65 -0.75 -10.80
CA GLU A 28 5.83 -1.49 -9.55
C GLU A 28 4.58 -1.41 -8.71
N GLN A 29 4.12 -2.56 -8.24
CA GLN A 29 2.98 -2.63 -7.33
C GLN A 29 3.37 -3.40 -6.09
N VAL A 30 2.72 -3.06 -4.98
CA VAL A 30 2.96 -3.72 -3.71
C VAL A 30 1.63 -4.18 -3.15
N LYS A 31 1.66 -5.35 -2.50
CA LYS A 31 0.49 -5.86 -1.81
C LYS A 31 0.57 -5.39 -0.37
N VAL A 32 -0.39 -4.57 0.02
CA VAL A 32 -0.37 -3.89 1.29
C VAL A 32 -1.32 -4.57 2.25
N GLN A 33 -0.82 -4.91 3.43
CA GLN A 33 -1.63 -5.37 4.53
C GLN A 33 -2.06 -4.15 5.33
N TRP A 34 -3.35 -3.97 5.47
CA TRP A 34 -3.90 -2.82 6.17
C TRP A 34 -4.12 -3.15 7.63
N LYS A 35 -3.89 -2.19 8.50
CA LYS A 35 -4.15 -2.38 9.92
C LYS A 35 -5.61 -2.67 10.15
N HIS A 36 -5.87 -3.53 11.11
CA HIS A 36 -7.23 -3.89 11.52
C HIS A 36 -7.98 -4.69 10.47
N PHE A 37 -7.28 -5.11 9.42
CA PHE A 37 -7.87 -5.95 8.40
C PHE A 37 -7.08 -7.25 8.33
N GLY A 38 -7.75 -8.31 7.95
CA GLY A 38 -7.08 -9.60 7.81
C GLY A 38 -6.29 -9.69 6.52
N PRO A 39 -5.50 -10.78 6.39
CA PRO A 39 -4.72 -10.95 5.16
C PRO A 39 -5.57 -11.04 3.91
N ASP A 40 -6.81 -11.48 4.05
CA ASP A 40 -7.72 -11.54 2.92
C ASP A 40 -8.12 -10.17 2.42
N GLU A 41 -7.88 -9.16 3.24
CA GLU A 41 -8.25 -7.80 2.90
C GLU A 41 -7.10 -7.00 2.30
N ALA A 42 -5.95 -7.63 2.11
CA ALA A 42 -4.82 -6.95 1.51
C ALA A 42 -5.13 -6.56 0.07
N THR A 43 -4.60 -5.43 -0.35
CA THR A 43 -4.86 -4.94 -1.69
C THR A 43 -3.56 -4.62 -2.40
N TRP A 44 -3.61 -4.63 -3.72
CA TRP A 44 -2.49 -4.23 -4.54
C TRP A 44 -2.57 -2.73 -4.81
N GLU A 45 -1.48 -2.04 -4.52
CA GLU A 45 -1.42 -0.60 -4.69
C GLU A 45 -0.20 -0.23 -5.50
N MET A 46 -0.25 0.94 -6.11
CA MET A 46 0.92 1.45 -6.83
C MET A 46 1.99 1.84 -5.83
N ALA A 47 3.20 1.34 -6.05
CA ALA A 47 4.28 1.59 -5.11
C ALA A 47 4.59 3.07 -4.97
N ASP A 48 4.54 3.79 -6.08
CA ASP A 48 4.84 5.22 -6.03
C ASP A 48 3.89 5.96 -5.12
N GLN A 49 2.61 5.62 -5.19
CA GLN A 49 1.63 6.29 -4.35
C GLN A 49 1.81 5.93 -2.90
N MET A 50 2.13 4.67 -2.62
CA MET A 50 2.32 4.26 -1.25
C MET A 50 3.55 4.91 -0.64
N ARG A 51 4.58 5.16 -1.44
CA ARG A 51 5.75 5.84 -0.92
C ARG A 51 5.46 7.27 -0.50
N VAL A 52 4.58 7.92 -1.26
CA VAL A 52 4.18 9.28 -0.90
C VAL A 52 3.35 9.29 0.37
N MET A 53 2.44 8.33 0.50
CA MET A 53 1.52 8.30 1.63
C MET A 53 2.16 7.76 2.89
N CYS A 54 2.95 6.72 2.77
CA CYS A 54 3.53 6.05 3.93
C CYS A 54 4.89 5.51 3.58
N SER A 55 5.85 6.40 3.47
CA SER A 55 7.19 5.97 3.10
C SER A 55 7.81 5.07 4.15
N SER A 56 7.34 5.14 5.39
CA SER A 56 7.95 4.36 6.45
C SER A 56 7.83 2.86 6.23
N ILE A 57 6.83 2.38 5.51
CA ILE A 57 6.72 0.95 5.29
C ILE A 57 7.70 0.46 4.23
N PHE A 58 8.40 1.37 3.58
CA PHE A 58 9.41 1.02 2.59
C PHE A 58 10.83 1.14 3.14
N VAL A 59 10.97 1.52 4.39
CA VAL A 59 12.28 1.69 4.98
C VAL A 59 12.88 0.33 5.29
N ASP A 60 14.11 0.16 4.94
CA ASP A 60 14.82 -1.10 5.20
C ASP A 60 15.51 -1.10 6.54
#